data_89f9a1aa5c0e9677c7e2b8d71aa778b9
#
_entry.id   89f9a1aa5c0e9677c7e2b8d71aa778b9
#
_cell.length_a   1.000
_cell.length_b   1.000
_cell.length_c   1.000
_cell.angle_alpha   90.00
_cell.angle_beta   90.00
_cell.angle_gamma   90.00
#
_symmetry.space_group_name_H-M   'P 1'
#
loop_
_entity.id
_entity.type
_entity.pdbx_description
1 polymer ?
#
loop_
_entity_poly.entity_id
_entity_poly.type
_entity_poly.pdbx_seq_one_letter_code
_entity_poly.pdbx_strand_id
1 'polypeptide(L)'
;MGIQVELHSAGQRLEALPDPDGGSFDAAGDFDRLIPRDDPAFPLLGQVDPYGETHLGPTDMGSLITEVDRLLRRAKPGPEYRGLMRLRTMALYCATEQQQLVFIGD
;
A
#
# COMPACT_ATOMS: atom_id res chain seq x y z
N MET A 1 8.70 -0.53 -13.85
CA MET A 1 7.41 0.10 -13.69
C MET A 1 6.81 -0.37 -12.42
N GLY A 2 6.37 0.52 -11.63
CA GLY A 2 5.94 0.17 -10.29
C GLY A 2 4.64 0.84 -9.93
N ILE A 3 4.13 0.47 -8.76
CA ILE A 3 2.95 1.11 -8.19
C ILE A 3 3.42 2.00 -7.08
N GLN A 4 3.11 3.29 -7.21
CA GLN A 4 3.40 4.27 -6.17
C GLN A 4 2.21 4.37 -5.23
N VAL A 5 2.48 4.51 -3.94
CA VAL A 5 1.43 4.67 -2.93
C VAL A 5 1.55 6.05 -2.32
N GLU A 6 0.44 6.79 -2.33
CA GLU A 6 0.37 8.13 -1.78
C GLU A 6 -0.70 8.23 -0.70
N LEU A 7 -0.44 9.07 0.28
CA LEU A 7 -1.39 9.40 1.33
C LEU A 7 -2.15 10.67 0.94
N HIS A 8 -3.47 10.62 1.00
CA HIS A 8 -4.32 11.75 0.64
C HIS A 8 -5.30 12.10 1.75
N SER A 9 -5.55 13.39 1.92
CA SER A 9 -6.56 13.91 2.84
C SER A 9 -7.46 14.89 2.12
N ALA A 10 -8.77 14.66 2.15
CA ALA A 10 -9.78 15.54 1.55
C ALA A 10 -9.46 15.86 0.08
N GLY A 11 -8.96 14.89 -0.67
CA GLY A 11 -8.61 15.06 -2.07
C GLY A 11 -7.27 15.71 -2.33
N GLN A 12 -6.54 16.09 -1.28
CA GLN A 12 -5.22 16.69 -1.40
C GLN A 12 -4.15 15.68 -1.03
N ARG A 13 -3.10 15.64 -1.84
CA ARG A 13 -1.94 14.81 -1.53
C ARG A 13 -1.24 15.35 -0.31
N LEU A 14 -1.11 14.53 0.71
CA LEU A 14 -0.26 14.82 1.86
C LEU A 14 1.14 14.33 1.54
N GLU A 15 2.12 14.89 2.24
CA GLU A 15 3.46 14.33 2.15
C GLU A 15 3.42 12.88 2.63
N ALA A 16 4.16 12.04 1.94
CA ALA A 16 4.29 10.65 2.35
C ALA A 16 4.77 10.58 3.80
N LEU A 17 4.28 9.59 4.53
CA LEU A 17 4.81 9.32 5.85
C LEU A 17 6.33 9.21 5.74
N PRO A 18 7.06 9.86 6.65
CA PRO A 18 8.50 9.80 6.57
C PRO A 18 8.97 8.35 6.62
N ASP A 19 9.65 7.96 5.57
CA ASP A 19 10.37 6.71 5.56
C ASP A 19 11.69 6.96 6.28
N PRO A 20 11.99 6.20 7.32
CA PRO A 20 13.28 6.35 7.98
C PRO A 20 14.46 6.27 7.02
N ASP A 21 14.30 5.53 5.93
CA ASP A 21 15.33 5.37 4.91
C ASP A 21 15.17 6.33 3.72
N GLY A 22 14.17 7.21 3.76
CA GLY A 22 14.00 8.27 2.76
C GLY A 22 13.48 7.83 1.41
N GLY A 23 12.96 6.61 1.28
CA GLY A 23 12.49 6.10 0.00
C GLY A 23 10.99 6.23 -0.22
N SER A 24 10.56 6.05 -1.46
CA SER A 24 9.14 5.85 -1.77
C SER A 24 8.77 4.38 -1.54
N PHE A 25 7.47 4.12 -1.41
CA PHE A 25 7.03 2.75 -1.12
C PHE A 25 7.45 1.77 -2.20
N ASP A 26 7.26 2.13 -3.44
CA ASP A 26 7.57 1.20 -4.52
C ASP A 26 9.04 1.24 -4.87
N ALA A 27 9.83 0.67 -4.02
CA ALA A 27 11.24 0.53 -4.30
C ALA A 27 11.42 -0.53 -5.38
N ALA A 28 11.86 -0.11 -6.54
CA ALA A 28 12.25 -1.00 -7.64
C ALA A 28 11.10 -1.82 -8.25
N GLY A 29 9.86 -1.37 -8.12
CA GLY A 29 8.72 -2.05 -8.73
C GLY A 29 8.34 -3.36 -8.07
N ASP A 30 8.87 -3.65 -6.92
CA ASP A 30 8.61 -4.94 -6.26
C ASP A 30 7.17 -5.07 -5.78
N PHE A 31 6.52 -3.96 -5.47
CA PHE A 31 5.15 -4.01 -4.97
C PHE A 31 4.19 -4.58 -6.01
N ASP A 32 4.33 -4.20 -7.27
CA ASP A 32 3.46 -4.74 -8.32
C ASP A 32 3.56 -6.26 -8.40
N ARG A 33 4.75 -6.81 -8.22
CA ARG A 33 4.95 -8.26 -8.23
C ARG A 33 4.38 -8.94 -6.99
N LEU A 34 4.26 -8.22 -5.88
CA LEU A 34 3.75 -8.76 -4.63
C LEU A 34 2.24 -8.85 -4.61
N ILE A 35 1.54 -8.09 -5.46
CA ILE A 35 0.08 -8.05 -5.43
C ILE A 35 -0.50 -9.39 -5.87
N PRO A 36 -1.25 -10.09 -4.98
CA PRO A 36 -1.86 -11.36 -5.34
C PRO A 36 -3.16 -11.12 -6.11
N ARG A 37 -3.07 -11.18 -7.43
CA ARG A 37 -4.24 -11.03 -8.28
C ARG A 37 -5.03 -12.32 -8.33
N ASP A 38 -6.34 -12.20 -8.45
CA ASP A 38 -7.27 -13.34 -8.53
C ASP A 38 -7.26 -14.24 -7.30
N ASP A 39 -6.78 -13.74 -6.17
CA ASP A 39 -6.78 -14.47 -4.92
C ASP A 39 -7.89 -13.94 -4.01
N PRO A 40 -8.89 -14.76 -3.65
CA PRO A 40 -10.00 -14.30 -2.81
C PRO A 40 -9.58 -13.87 -1.40
N ALA A 41 -8.38 -14.22 -0.95
CA ALA A 41 -7.85 -13.77 0.34
C ALA A 41 -7.36 -12.32 0.30
N PHE A 42 -7.29 -11.70 -0.88
CA PHE A 42 -6.76 -10.35 -1.07
C PHE A 42 -7.70 -9.50 -1.92
N PRO A 43 -8.95 -9.28 -1.47
CA PRO A 43 -9.93 -8.57 -2.31
C PRO A 43 -9.58 -7.09 -2.54
N LEU A 44 -8.90 -6.44 -1.60
CA LEU A 44 -8.51 -5.04 -1.77
C LEU A 44 -7.25 -4.89 -2.62
N LEU A 45 -6.21 -5.62 -2.27
CA LEU A 45 -4.96 -5.56 -3.04
C LEU A 45 -5.16 -6.05 -4.47
N GLY A 46 -6.04 -7.01 -4.68
CA GLY A 46 -6.34 -7.50 -6.00
C GLY A 46 -7.02 -6.47 -6.91
N GLN A 47 -7.61 -5.41 -6.32
CA GLN A 47 -8.25 -4.34 -7.10
C GLN A 47 -7.26 -3.29 -7.59
N VAL A 48 -6.03 -3.27 -7.08
CA VAL A 48 -5.06 -2.25 -7.45
C VAL A 48 -4.77 -2.35 -8.95
N ASP A 49 -5.03 -1.25 -9.65
CA ASP A 49 -4.83 -1.18 -11.10
C ASP A 49 -3.37 -0.85 -11.40
N PRO A 50 -2.64 -1.73 -12.08
CA PRO A 50 -1.23 -1.48 -12.39
C PRO A 50 -1.03 -0.35 -13.40
N TYR A 51 -2.10 0.13 -14.03
CA TYR A 51 -2.03 1.15 -15.07
C TYR A 51 -2.87 2.38 -14.78
N GLY A 52 -3.38 2.51 -13.58
CA GLY A 52 -4.24 3.62 -13.21
C GLY A 52 -4.22 3.91 -11.73
N GLU A 53 -5.25 4.60 -11.25
CA GLU A 53 -5.36 4.95 -9.85
C GLU A 53 -6.36 4.05 -9.13
N THR A 54 -6.03 3.69 -7.91
CA THR A 54 -6.93 2.94 -7.02
C THR A 54 -6.98 3.67 -5.69
N HIS A 55 -8.17 4.00 -5.22
CA HIS A 55 -8.39 4.73 -3.98
C HIS A 55 -8.97 3.81 -2.91
N LEU A 56 -8.33 3.78 -1.74
CA LEU A 56 -8.84 3.05 -0.58
C LEU A 56 -9.06 4.05 0.56
N GLY A 57 -10.27 4.08 1.07
CA GLY A 57 -10.66 4.99 2.13
C GLY A 57 -10.42 4.45 3.53
N PRO A 58 -10.70 5.27 4.57
CA PRO A 58 -10.44 4.86 5.96
C PRO A 58 -11.18 3.60 6.36
N THR A 59 -12.37 3.35 5.82
CA THR A 59 -13.15 2.16 6.15
C THR A 59 -12.54 0.88 5.58
N ASP A 60 -11.65 1.00 4.59
CA ASP A 60 -10.97 -0.15 3.98
C ASP A 60 -9.70 -0.54 4.72
N MET A 61 -9.20 0.33 5.62
CA MET A 61 -7.86 0.17 6.19
C MET A 61 -7.73 -1.08 7.07
N GLY A 62 -8.76 -1.43 7.83
CA GLY A 62 -8.72 -2.64 8.64
C GLY A 62 -8.52 -3.89 7.79
N SER A 63 -9.27 -4.00 6.70
CA SER A 63 -9.13 -5.12 5.78
C SER A 63 -7.80 -5.09 5.04
N LEU A 64 -7.34 -3.90 4.65
CA LEU A 64 -6.05 -3.76 3.99
C LEU A 64 -4.91 -4.22 4.90
N ILE A 65 -4.93 -3.82 6.17
CA ILE A 65 -3.93 -4.23 7.15
C ILE A 65 -3.90 -5.76 7.28
N THR A 66 -5.08 -6.39 7.33
CA THR A 66 -5.16 -7.85 7.38
C THR A 66 -4.50 -8.50 6.16
N GLU A 67 -4.75 -7.95 4.97
CA GLU A 67 -4.14 -8.47 3.75
C GLU A 67 -2.62 -8.29 3.75
N VAL A 68 -2.16 -7.11 4.17
CA VAL A 68 -0.73 -6.82 4.26
C VAL A 68 -0.05 -7.78 5.25
N ASP A 69 -0.70 -8.05 6.39
CA ASP A 69 -0.16 -8.99 7.37
C ASP A 69 -0.02 -10.40 6.79
N ARG A 70 -0.95 -10.82 5.94
CA ARG A 70 -0.82 -12.11 5.24
C ARG A 70 0.39 -12.12 4.31
N LEU A 71 0.63 -11.03 3.58
CA LEU A 71 1.82 -10.93 2.73
C LEU A 71 3.10 -10.92 3.54
N LEU A 72 3.11 -10.21 4.68
CA LEU A 72 4.28 -10.14 5.55
C LEU A 72 4.71 -11.52 6.05
N ARG A 73 3.77 -12.43 6.28
CA ARG A 73 4.09 -13.79 6.75
C ARG A 73 4.89 -14.60 5.75
N ARG A 74 4.82 -14.25 4.47
CA ARG A 74 5.54 -14.98 3.42
C ARG A 74 6.54 -14.11 2.68
N ALA A 75 6.73 -12.85 3.11
CA ALA A 75 7.69 -11.97 2.48
C ALA A 75 9.11 -12.34 2.90
N LYS A 76 10.03 -12.19 1.95
CA LYS A 76 11.44 -12.38 2.22
C LYS A 76 12.01 -11.15 2.89
N PRO A 77 13.03 -11.29 3.76
CA PRO A 77 13.73 -10.12 4.29
C PRO A 77 14.30 -9.26 3.18
N GLY A 78 14.26 -7.94 3.39
CA GLY A 78 14.80 -7.00 2.42
C GLY A 78 13.75 -6.02 1.92
N PRO A 79 13.87 -5.53 0.68
CA PRO A 79 12.98 -4.49 0.16
C PRO A 79 11.49 -4.84 0.21
N GLU A 80 11.14 -6.09 -0.09
CA GLU A 80 9.75 -6.52 -0.03
C GLU A 80 9.16 -6.34 1.37
N TYR A 81 9.86 -6.82 2.37
CA TYR A 81 9.43 -6.74 3.76
C TYR A 81 9.31 -5.29 4.20
N ARG A 82 10.32 -4.46 3.89
CA ARG A 82 10.31 -3.05 4.28
C ARG A 82 9.16 -2.30 3.62
N GLY A 83 8.91 -2.56 2.34
CA GLY A 83 7.80 -1.94 1.62
C GLY A 83 6.45 -2.30 2.21
N LEU A 84 6.25 -3.56 2.55
CA LEU A 84 5.00 -4.02 3.17
C LEU A 84 4.82 -3.43 4.57
N MET A 85 5.88 -3.35 5.37
CA MET A 85 5.81 -2.73 6.69
C MET A 85 5.45 -1.25 6.59
N ARG A 86 6.00 -0.57 5.60
CA ARG A 86 5.66 0.82 5.36
C ARG A 86 4.20 1.00 4.94
N LEU A 87 3.71 0.15 4.04
CA LEU A 87 2.31 0.18 3.65
C LEU A 87 1.41 -0.02 4.86
N ARG A 88 1.78 -0.95 5.73
CA ARG A 88 1.05 -1.20 6.96
C ARG A 88 1.00 0.04 7.85
N THR A 89 2.12 0.73 8.00
CA THR A 89 2.19 1.97 8.78
C THR A 89 1.30 3.05 8.19
N MET A 90 1.32 3.21 6.87
CA MET A 90 0.47 4.17 6.19
C MET A 90 -1.02 3.83 6.37
N ALA A 91 -1.37 2.56 6.30
CA ALA A 91 -2.75 2.13 6.49
C ALA A 91 -3.22 2.39 7.93
N LEU A 92 -2.38 2.15 8.92
CA LEU A 92 -2.69 2.46 10.31
C LEU A 92 -2.91 3.96 10.51
N TYR A 93 -2.07 4.78 9.91
CA TYR A 93 -2.23 6.21 9.95
C TYR A 93 -3.57 6.64 9.34
N CYS A 94 -3.91 6.10 8.17
CA CYS A 94 -5.18 6.42 7.51
C CYS A 94 -6.39 5.99 8.34
N ALA A 95 -6.31 4.85 9.00
CA ALA A 95 -7.39 4.38 9.87
C ALA A 95 -7.59 5.32 11.06
N THR A 96 -6.50 5.80 11.65
CA THR A 96 -6.53 6.66 12.83
C THR A 96 -6.95 8.09 12.48
N GLU A 97 -6.42 8.63 11.38
CA GLU A 97 -6.61 10.03 11.00
C GLU A 97 -7.69 10.22 9.94
N GLN A 98 -8.42 9.17 9.58
CA GLN A 98 -9.51 9.23 8.59
C GLN A 98 -9.01 9.74 7.23
N GLN A 99 -7.88 9.22 6.78
CA GLN A 99 -7.29 9.57 5.49
C GLN A 99 -7.48 8.44 4.48
N GLN A 100 -7.00 8.63 3.27
CA GLN A 100 -7.07 7.60 2.23
C GLN A 100 -5.72 7.33 1.62
N LEU A 101 -5.56 6.14 1.06
CA LEU A 101 -4.41 5.77 0.27
C LEU A 101 -4.78 5.76 -1.20
N VAL A 102 -3.89 6.27 -2.04
CA VAL A 102 -4.03 6.23 -3.48
C VAL A 102 -2.86 5.44 -4.06
N PHE A 103 -3.20 4.40 -4.80
CA PHE A 103 -2.23 3.56 -5.48
C PHE A 103 -2.19 4.00 -6.93
N ILE A 104 -1.02 4.42 -7.39
CA ILE A 104 -0.85 4.96 -8.73
C ILE A 104 0.05 4.03 -9.53
N GLY A 105 -0.54 3.41 -10.56
CA GLY A 105 0.19 2.57 -11.49
C GLY A 105 0.64 3.33 -12.72
N ASP A 106 1.57 2.74 -13.44
CA ASP A 106 2.11 3.30 -14.68
C ASP A 106 1.37 2.81 -15.90
#